data_b81d28cc8a04aa7c7ce773267aaa43dc
#
_entry.id   b81d28cc8a04aa7c7ce773267aaa43dc
#
_cell.length_a   1.000
_cell.length_b   1.000
_cell.length_c   1.000
_cell.angle_alpha   90.00
_cell.angle_beta   90.00
_cell.angle_gamma   90.00
#
_symmetry.space_group_name_H-M   'P 1'
#
loop_
_entity.id
_entity.type
_entity.pdbx_description
1 polymer ?
#
loop_
_entity_poly.entity_id
_entity_poly.type
_entity_poly.pdbx_seq_one_letter_code
_entity_poly.pdbx_strand_id
1 'polypeptide(L)'
;MPLDLEDMRVAMRRWASGVTIVTATDGVIRQGMTVSSFTSISFQPPQVLVALQQSTRTHHLVLQTGIFGATILAGSQRELSERFAGRVPEWNDDRFAGVETENLISGVPFIKDGLAYFDCRVHTVQPVGENTLFVAEVIAARSFRAINPLVYYNRGYRLMMAKGRE
;
A
#
# COMPACT_ATOMS: atom_id res chain seq x y z
N MET A 1 23.53 -24.40 -8.57
CA MET A 1 23.20 -23.56 -9.75
C MET A 1 22.71 -22.22 -9.23
N PRO A 2 23.22 -21.10 -9.70
CA PRO A 2 22.69 -19.81 -9.26
C PRO A 2 21.23 -19.69 -9.68
N LEU A 3 20.41 -19.01 -8.86
CA LEU A 3 19.01 -18.76 -9.13
C LEU A 3 18.85 -17.88 -10.37
N ASP A 4 18.05 -18.31 -11.33
CA ASP A 4 17.62 -17.43 -12.43
C ASP A 4 16.57 -16.44 -11.89
N LEU A 5 16.82 -15.16 -12.12
CA LEU A 5 15.90 -14.10 -11.70
C LEU A 5 14.54 -14.20 -12.40
N GLU A 6 14.48 -14.75 -13.62
CA GLU A 6 13.20 -14.94 -14.30
C GLU A 6 12.40 -16.07 -13.65
N ASP A 7 13.05 -17.14 -13.22
CA ASP A 7 12.37 -18.22 -12.46
C ASP A 7 11.75 -17.68 -11.17
N MET A 8 12.48 -16.83 -10.44
CA MET A 8 11.93 -16.16 -9.26
C MET A 8 10.72 -15.29 -9.61
N ARG A 9 10.80 -14.49 -10.68
CA ARG A 9 9.69 -13.65 -11.12
C ARG A 9 8.46 -14.47 -11.50
N VAL A 10 8.64 -15.59 -12.21
CA VAL A 10 7.56 -16.50 -12.60
C VAL A 10 6.92 -17.13 -11.36
N ALA A 11 7.72 -17.57 -10.39
CA ALA A 11 7.21 -18.12 -9.13
C ALA A 11 6.42 -17.07 -8.35
N MET A 12 6.93 -15.83 -8.22
CA MET A 12 6.23 -14.74 -7.52
C MET A 12 4.90 -14.35 -8.17
N ARG A 13 4.69 -14.59 -9.46
CA ARG A 13 3.38 -14.39 -10.12
C ARG A 13 2.29 -15.30 -9.57
N ARG A 14 2.64 -16.39 -8.88
CA ARG A 14 1.70 -17.31 -8.23
C ARG A 14 1.23 -16.83 -6.86
N TRP A 15 1.88 -15.79 -6.33
CA TRP A 15 1.49 -15.16 -5.07
C TRP A 15 0.36 -14.16 -5.32
N ALA A 16 -0.84 -14.45 -4.78
CA ALA A 16 -1.95 -13.51 -4.78
C ALA A 16 -1.84 -12.58 -3.58
N SER A 17 -2.02 -11.28 -3.78
CA SER A 17 -1.98 -10.28 -2.71
C SER A 17 -3.15 -9.31 -2.81
N GLY A 18 -3.52 -8.73 -1.67
CA GLY A 18 -4.29 -7.50 -1.65
C GLY A 18 -3.49 -6.35 -2.27
N VAL A 19 -4.18 -5.29 -2.63
CA VAL A 19 -3.59 -4.07 -3.17
C VAL A 19 -3.77 -2.95 -2.16
N THR A 20 -2.68 -2.28 -1.83
CA THR A 20 -2.66 -1.21 -0.83
C THR A 20 -2.05 0.04 -1.44
N ILE A 21 -2.58 1.22 -1.14
CA ILE A 21 -1.90 2.49 -1.38
C ILE A 21 -1.29 2.94 -0.05
N VAL A 22 0.04 3.08 -0.05
CA VAL A 22 0.78 3.70 1.06
C VAL A 22 0.92 5.18 0.77
N THR A 23 0.60 6.00 1.76
CA THR A 23 0.63 7.46 1.67
C THR A 23 1.48 8.08 2.77
N ALA A 24 2.07 9.22 2.51
CA ALA A 24 2.83 9.99 3.47
C ALA A 24 2.64 11.49 3.22
N THR A 25 2.85 12.30 4.25
CA THR A 25 2.85 13.76 4.18
C THR A 25 3.76 14.37 5.25
N ASP A 26 4.35 15.51 4.95
CA ASP A 26 5.03 16.38 5.92
C ASP A 26 4.17 17.60 6.31
N GLY A 27 2.89 17.60 5.89
CA GLY A 27 1.95 18.71 6.06
C GLY A 27 1.92 19.69 4.89
N VAL A 28 2.90 19.66 4.00
CA VAL A 28 3.00 20.51 2.80
C VAL A 28 2.82 19.69 1.53
N ILE A 29 3.61 18.64 1.38
CA ILE A 29 3.54 17.72 0.24
C ILE A 29 2.89 16.41 0.64
N ARG A 30 2.26 15.75 -0.34
CA ARG A 30 1.68 14.43 -0.22
C ARG A 30 2.34 13.51 -1.23
N GLN A 31 2.69 12.32 -0.81
CA GLN A 31 3.18 11.28 -1.71
C GLN A 31 2.42 9.99 -1.46
N GLY A 32 2.29 9.17 -2.49
CA GLY A 32 1.65 7.87 -2.37
C GLY A 32 2.10 6.92 -3.46
N MET A 33 2.08 5.64 -3.15
CA MET A 33 2.39 4.57 -4.09
C MET A 33 1.58 3.31 -3.82
N THR A 34 1.28 2.59 -4.87
CA THR A 34 0.66 1.26 -4.79
C THR A 34 1.68 0.21 -4.44
N VAL A 35 1.36 -0.62 -3.48
CA VAL A 35 2.20 -1.74 -3.02
C VAL A 35 1.39 -3.02 -2.87
N SER A 36 2.08 -4.16 -2.95
CA SER A 36 1.59 -5.48 -2.56
C SER A 36 2.34 -6.06 -1.35
N SER A 37 3.23 -5.27 -0.76
CA SER A 37 4.14 -5.69 0.31
C SER A 37 3.61 -5.42 1.72
N PHE A 38 2.40 -4.88 1.86
CA PHE A 38 1.79 -4.61 3.17
C PHE A 38 1.36 -5.91 3.86
N THR A 39 1.78 -6.10 5.11
CA THR A 39 1.40 -7.28 5.90
C THR A 39 1.31 -6.99 7.39
N SER A 40 0.44 -7.73 8.09
CA SER A 40 0.36 -7.75 9.55
C SER A 40 1.50 -8.57 10.13
N ILE A 41 2.13 -8.08 11.20
CA ILE A 41 3.20 -8.79 11.92
C ILE A 41 2.72 -9.24 13.29
N SER A 42 2.07 -8.36 14.05
CA SER A 42 1.70 -8.59 15.45
C SER A 42 0.42 -7.84 15.79
N PHE A 43 -0.36 -8.38 16.73
CA PHE A 43 -1.50 -7.71 17.32
C PHE A 43 -1.23 -7.13 18.72
N GLN A 44 -0.15 -7.61 19.38
CA GLN A 44 0.26 -7.13 20.70
C GLN A 44 1.81 -7.05 20.76
N PRO A 45 2.39 -5.85 20.55
CA PRO A 45 1.75 -4.60 20.10
C PRO A 45 1.25 -4.70 18.65
N PRO A 46 0.29 -3.84 18.23
CA PRO A 46 -0.24 -3.87 16.87
C PRO A 46 0.79 -3.35 15.88
N GLN A 47 1.31 -4.23 15.03
CA GLN A 47 2.40 -3.92 14.11
C GLN A 47 2.14 -4.44 12.71
N VAL A 48 2.55 -3.64 11.75
CA VAL A 48 2.53 -3.95 10.32
C VAL A 48 3.90 -3.72 9.70
N LEU A 49 4.12 -4.35 8.56
CA LEU A 49 5.32 -4.15 7.73
C LEU A 49 4.91 -3.72 6.34
N VAL A 50 5.70 -2.83 5.75
CA VAL A 50 5.66 -2.53 4.33
C VAL A 50 7.09 -2.44 3.78
N ALA A 51 7.30 -2.93 2.56
CA ALA A 51 8.54 -2.73 1.81
C ALA A 51 8.31 -1.66 0.76
N LEU A 52 9.11 -0.61 0.78
CA LEU A 52 9.07 0.49 -0.20
C LEU A 52 10.38 0.56 -0.96
N GLN A 53 10.29 0.76 -2.27
CA GLN A 53 11.46 0.94 -3.13
C GLN A 53 12.16 2.26 -2.81
N GLN A 54 13.47 2.19 -2.56
CA GLN A 54 14.29 3.31 -2.08
C GLN A 54 14.31 4.52 -3.03
N SER A 55 14.13 4.31 -4.33
CA SER A 55 14.13 5.37 -5.34
C SER A 55 12.83 6.20 -5.39
N THR A 56 11.79 5.83 -4.62
CA THR A 56 10.48 6.48 -4.71
C THR A 56 10.35 7.69 -3.79
N ARG A 57 9.59 8.69 -4.24
CA ARG A 57 9.28 9.88 -3.43
C ARG A 57 8.54 9.52 -2.14
N THR A 58 7.66 8.53 -2.19
CA THR A 58 6.92 8.04 -1.02
C THR A 58 7.87 7.45 0.03
N HIS A 59 8.85 6.64 -0.38
CA HIS A 59 9.88 6.10 0.51
C HIS A 59 10.62 7.22 1.25
N HIS A 60 11.12 8.23 0.51
CA HIS A 60 11.85 9.35 1.11
C HIS A 60 11.00 10.09 2.13
N LEU A 61 9.73 10.33 1.84
CA LEU A 61 8.85 11.06 2.74
C LEU A 61 8.50 10.23 3.99
N VAL A 62 8.27 8.92 3.86
CA VAL A 62 8.09 8.02 5.02
C VAL A 62 9.34 7.98 5.88
N LEU A 63 10.53 7.91 5.26
CA LEU A 63 11.80 7.91 5.99
C LEU A 63 12.01 9.23 6.76
N GLN A 64 11.65 10.36 6.16
CA GLN A 64 11.78 11.68 6.75
C GLN A 64 10.80 11.91 7.91
N THR A 65 9.54 11.51 7.74
CA THR A 65 8.47 11.85 8.69
C THR A 65 8.23 10.80 9.76
N GLY A 66 8.63 9.55 9.48
CA GLY A 66 8.40 8.43 10.39
C GLY A 66 6.94 8.00 10.49
N ILE A 67 6.09 8.46 9.57
CA ILE A 67 4.65 8.11 9.53
C ILE A 67 4.24 7.70 8.12
N PHE A 68 3.27 6.79 8.04
CA PHE A 68 2.57 6.49 6.79
C PHE A 68 1.13 6.03 7.04
N GLY A 69 0.29 6.24 6.04
CA GLY A 69 -1.04 5.66 5.96
C GLY A 69 -1.05 4.48 5.00
N ALA A 70 -1.82 3.46 5.29
CA ALA A 70 -2.08 2.36 4.36
C ALA A 70 -3.58 2.22 4.14
N THR A 71 -4.00 2.35 2.87
CA THR A 71 -5.39 2.12 2.45
C THR A 71 -5.47 0.80 1.69
N ILE A 72 -6.23 -0.16 2.22
CA ILE A 72 -6.55 -1.40 1.49
C ILE A 72 -7.62 -1.08 0.45
N LEU A 73 -7.33 -1.34 -0.83
CA LEU A 73 -8.21 -0.95 -1.93
C LEU A 73 -9.39 -1.90 -2.12
N ALA A 74 -10.54 -1.30 -2.41
CA ALA A 74 -11.73 -1.98 -2.91
C ALA A 74 -11.57 -2.37 -4.38
N GLY A 75 -12.31 -3.37 -4.83
CA GLY A 75 -12.30 -3.87 -6.21
C GLY A 75 -12.65 -2.81 -7.27
N SER A 76 -13.43 -1.79 -6.90
CA SER A 76 -13.76 -0.65 -7.74
C SER A 76 -12.61 0.36 -7.94
N GLN A 77 -11.54 0.27 -7.14
CA GLN A 77 -10.46 1.25 -7.11
C GLN A 77 -9.25 0.86 -7.98
N ARG A 78 -9.46 0.05 -9.00
CA ARG A 78 -8.40 -0.36 -9.93
C ARG A 78 -7.67 0.83 -10.58
N GLU A 79 -8.40 1.84 -11.02
CA GLU A 79 -7.81 3.02 -11.68
C GLU A 79 -6.89 3.79 -10.73
N LEU A 80 -7.27 3.92 -9.46
CA LEU A 80 -6.43 4.52 -8.44
C LEU A 80 -5.17 3.69 -8.19
N SER A 81 -5.29 2.36 -8.17
CA SER A 81 -4.13 1.48 -8.08
C SER A 81 -3.14 1.69 -9.22
N GLU A 82 -3.61 1.75 -10.47
CA GLU A 82 -2.76 2.02 -11.65
C GLU A 82 -2.09 3.40 -11.57
N ARG A 83 -2.85 4.42 -11.16
CA ARG A 83 -2.37 5.79 -11.01
C ARG A 83 -1.28 5.91 -9.95
N PHE A 84 -1.49 5.35 -8.76
CA PHE A 84 -0.50 5.37 -7.69
C PHE A 84 0.66 4.38 -7.93
N ALA A 85 0.53 3.44 -8.86
CA ALA A 85 1.63 2.63 -9.36
C ALA A 85 2.54 3.36 -10.37
N GLY A 86 2.18 4.60 -10.75
CA GLY A 86 2.92 5.37 -11.75
C GLY A 86 2.72 4.89 -13.19
N ARG A 87 1.64 4.15 -13.46
CA ARG A 87 1.33 3.61 -14.78
C ARG A 87 0.49 4.55 -15.65
N VAL A 88 0.07 5.68 -15.11
CA VAL A 88 -0.72 6.71 -15.78
C VAL A 88 0.10 8.00 -15.80
N PRO A 89 0.87 8.26 -16.88
CA PRO A 89 1.88 9.33 -16.93
C PRO A 89 1.35 10.73 -16.62
N GLU A 90 0.12 11.05 -17.02
CA GLU A 90 -0.53 12.34 -16.81
C GLU A 90 -0.70 12.72 -15.32
N TRP A 91 -0.65 11.74 -14.42
CA TRP A 91 -0.79 11.95 -12.98
C TRP A 91 0.52 11.81 -12.19
N ASN A 92 1.65 11.58 -12.87
CA ASN A 92 2.90 11.31 -12.16
C ASN A 92 3.43 12.52 -11.37
N ASP A 93 3.07 13.74 -11.76
CA ASP A 93 3.45 14.95 -11.03
C ASP A 93 2.60 15.15 -9.76
N ASP A 94 1.30 14.88 -9.85
CA ASP A 94 0.39 14.89 -8.69
C ASP A 94 -0.62 13.73 -8.78
N ARG A 95 -0.30 12.63 -8.10
CA ARG A 95 -1.17 11.45 -8.03
C ARG A 95 -2.43 11.68 -7.22
N PHE A 96 -2.49 12.74 -6.41
CA PHE A 96 -3.65 13.08 -5.59
C PHE A 96 -4.63 14.06 -6.25
N ALA A 97 -4.30 14.65 -7.39
CA ALA A 97 -5.20 15.60 -8.05
C ALA A 97 -6.59 15.01 -8.29
N GLY A 98 -7.64 15.61 -7.72
CA GLY A 98 -9.01 15.14 -7.82
C GLY A 98 -9.34 13.85 -7.05
N VAL A 99 -8.40 13.30 -6.28
CA VAL A 99 -8.64 12.14 -5.41
C VAL A 99 -9.17 12.59 -4.06
N GLU A 100 -10.32 12.08 -3.66
CA GLU A 100 -10.86 12.34 -2.34
C GLU A 100 -10.09 11.57 -1.27
N THR A 101 -9.73 12.28 -0.21
CA THR A 101 -9.00 11.72 0.93
C THR A 101 -9.62 12.12 2.25
N GLU A 102 -9.36 11.34 3.29
CA GLU A 102 -9.65 11.67 4.67
C GLU A 102 -8.45 11.34 5.57
N ASN A 103 -8.46 11.83 6.80
CA ASN A 103 -7.36 11.68 7.74
C ASN A 103 -7.83 10.99 9.01
N LEU A 104 -6.91 10.35 9.74
CA LEU A 104 -7.12 9.86 11.10
C LEU A 104 -6.31 10.70 12.10
N ILE A 105 -5.31 10.10 12.75
CA ILE A 105 -4.54 10.75 13.84
C ILE A 105 -3.32 11.49 13.33
N SER A 106 -2.51 10.85 12.48
CA SER A 106 -1.21 11.40 12.04
C SER A 106 -1.30 12.51 10.99
N GLY A 107 -2.48 12.68 10.38
CA GLY A 107 -2.68 13.64 9.29
C GLY A 107 -2.32 13.10 7.90
N VAL A 108 -1.87 11.85 7.77
CA VAL A 108 -1.64 11.24 6.46
C VAL A 108 -2.96 11.08 5.70
N PRO A 109 -2.97 11.30 4.37
CA PRO A 109 -4.19 11.16 3.58
C PRO A 109 -4.51 9.69 3.30
N PHE A 110 -5.69 9.22 3.68
CA PHE A 110 -6.24 7.92 3.27
C PHE A 110 -7.13 8.10 2.06
N ILE A 111 -7.06 7.17 1.12
CA ILE A 111 -7.91 7.17 -0.07
C ILE A 111 -9.32 6.78 0.34
N LYS A 112 -10.31 7.66 0.09
CA LYS A 112 -11.71 7.37 0.39
C LYS A 112 -12.22 6.12 -0.33
N ASP A 113 -13.25 5.50 0.24
CA ASP A 113 -13.93 4.31 -0.26
C ASP A 113 -13.04 3.05 -0.32
N GLY A 114 -11.90 3.06 0.38
CA GLY A 114 -11.11 1.86 0.65
C GLY A 114 -11.82 0.92 1.62
N LEU A 115 -11.28 -0.29 1.79
CA LEU A 115 -11.83 -1.31 2.71
C LEU A 115 -11.40 -1.08 4.15
N ALA A 116 -10.16 -0.61 4.34
CA ALA A 116 -9.61 -0.34 5.65
C ALA A 116 -8.46 0.67 5.56
N TYR A 117 -8.28 1.41 6.65
CA TYR A 117 -7.18 2.34 6.85
C TYR A 117 -6.35 1.91 8.05
N PHE A 118 -5.03 2.05 7.91
CA PHE A 118 -4.06 1.84 8.99
C PHE A 118 -3.17 3.07 9.07
N ASP A 119 -3.26 3.80 10.18
CA ASP A 119 -2.42 4.94 10.48
C ASP A 119 -1.23 4.46 11.29
N CYS A 120 -0.02 4.67 10.77
CA CYS A 120 1.16 3.95 11.20
C CYS A 120 2.31 4.88 11.57
N ARG A 121 2.95 4.59 12.70
CA ARG A 121 4.20 5.22 13.14
C ARG A 121 5.35 4.22 13.01
N VAL A 122 6.35 4.57 12.20
CA VAL A 122 7.53 3.75 11.96
C VAL A 122 8.39 3.66 13.22
N HIS A 123 8.83 2.46 13.57
CA HIS A 123 9.80 2.25 14.66
C HIS A 123 11.05 1.47 14.21
N THR A 124 10.97 0.71 13.11
CA THR A 124 12.13 0.00 12.56
C THR A 124 12.26 0.28 11.08
N VAL A 125 13.47 0.62 10.67
CA VAL A 125 13.84 0.89 9.27
C VAL A 125 14.99 -0.03 8.93
N GLN A 126 14.78 -0.95 7.97
CA GLN A 126 15.79 -1.92 7.57
C GLN A 126 15.96 -1.91 6.05
N PRO A 127 17.08 -1.37 5.52
CA PRO A 127 17.40 -1.50 4.11
C PRO A 127 17.62 -2.98 3.72
N VAL A 128 17.01 -3.41 2.62
CA VAL A 128 17.14 -4.77 2.08
C VAL A 128 17.12 -4.69 0.55
N GLY A 129 18.27 -4.90 -0.09
CA GLY A 129 18.39 -4.77 -1.54
C GLY A 129 17.97 -3.38 -2.03
N GLU A 130 17.05 -3.31 -2.98
CA GLU A 130 16.54 -2.07 -3.55
C GLU A 130 15.40 -1.44 -2.72
N ASN A 131 14.96 -2.13 -1.66
CA ASN A 131 13.86 -1.72 -0.81
C ASN A 131 14.32 -1.39 0.61
N THR A 132 13.43 -0.74 1.34
CA THR A 132 13.52 -0.60 2.80
C THR A 132 12.29 -1.23 3.42
N LEU A 133 12.49 -2.09 4.41
CA LEU A 133 11.42 -2.60 5.25
C LEU A 133 11.13 -1.58 6.36
N PHE A 134 9.88 -1.14 6.42
CA PHE A 134 9.39 -0.30 7.50
C PHE A 134 8.46 -1.13 8.38
N VAL A 135 8.89 -1.39 9.61
CA VAL A 135 8.01 -1.95 10.64
C VAL A 135 7.42 -0.80 11.43
N ALA A 136 6.11 -0.77 11.55
CA ALA A 136 5.41 0.33 12.18
C ALA A 136 4.34 -0.15 13.15
N GLU A 137 4.16 0.62 14.22
CA GLU A 137 3.02 0.50 15.13
C GLU A 137 1.78 1.10 14.46
N VAL A 138 0.66 0.40 14.54
CA VAL A 138 -0.64 0.91 14.11
C VAL A 138 -1.20 1.77 15.25
N ILE A 139 -1.24 3.09 15.05
CA ILE A 139 -1.74 4.05 16.04
C ILE A 139 -3.24 4.32 15.92
N ALA A 140 -3.82 4.07 14.75
CA ALA A 140 -5.26 4.05 14.51
C ALA A 140 -5.59 3.13 13.33
N ALA A 141 -6.76 2.54 13.36
CA ALA A 141 -7.29 1.76 12.25
C ALA A 141 -8.79 1.98 12.12
N ARG A 142 -9.28 1.94 10.87
CA ARG A 142 -10.71 2.00 10.56
C ARG A 142 -11.01 0.99 9.46
N SER A 143 -12.08 0.23 9.62
CA SER A 143 -12.59 -0.66 8.57
C SER A 143 -14.00 -0.25 8.17
N PHE A 144 -14.34 -0.54 6.94
CA PHE A 144 -15.64 -0.24 6.36
C PHE A 144 -16.40 -1.52 6.04
N ARG A 145 -17.68 -1.40 5.63
CA ARG A 145 -18.47 -2.55 5.23
C ARG A 145 -17.73 -3.34 4.12
N ALA A 146 -17.69 -4.65 4.31
CA ALA A 146 -17.01 -5.54 3.39
C ALA A 146 -17.64 -5.47 1.99
N ILE A 147 -16.91 -4.88 1.08
CA ILE A 147 -17.05 -5.00 -0.38
C ILE A 147 -15.86 -5.81 -0.88
N ASN A 148 -15.93 -6.30 -2.11
CA ASN A 148 -14.85 -7.12 -2.65
C ASN A 148 -13.51 -6.36 -2.66
N PRO A 149 -12.42 -6.97 -2.17
CA PRO A 149 -11.10 -6.38 -2.24
C PRO A 149 -10.57 -6.38 -3.68
N LEU A 150 -9.68 -5.42 -3.97
CA LEU A 150 -8.85 -5.48 -5.16
C LEU A 150 -7.72 -6.47 -4.91
N VAL A 151 -7.60 -7.49 -5.76
CA VAL A 151 -6.55 -8.52 -5.66
C VAL A 151 -5.63 -8.42 -6.87
N TYR A 152 -4.33 -8.56 -6.64
CA TYR A 152 -3.35 -8.67 -7.71
C TYR A 152 -2.79 -10.09 -7.77
N TYR A 153 -2.89 -10.71 -8.94
CA TYR A 153 -2.42 -12.07 -9.18
C TYR A 153 -2.00 -12.21 -10.64
N ASN A 154 -0.87 -12.87 -10.87
CA ASN A 154 -0.34 -13.18 -12.19
C ASN A 154 -0.35 -11.97 -13.15
N ARG A 155 0.24 -10.85 -12.71
CA ARG A 155 0.35 -9.58 -13.43
C ARG A 155 -0.98 -8.91 -13.79
N GLY A 156 -2.05 -9.22 -13.09
CA GLY A 156 -3.34 -8.61 -13.36
C GLY A 156 -4.21 -8.47 -12.12
N TYR A 157 -5.16 -7.55 -12.19
CA TYR A 157 -6.16 -7.39 -11.15
C TYR A 157 -7.22 -8.47 -11.25
N ARG A 158 -7.70 -8.90 -10.09
CA ARG A 158 -8.77 -9.88 -9.95
C ARG A 158 -9.78 -9.38 -8.93
N LEU A 159 -11.03 -9.77 -9.12
CA LEU A 159 -12.09 -9.62 -8.13
C LEU A 159 -12.32 -10.99 -7.47
N MET A 160 -12.55 -10.97 -6.16
CA MET A 160 -13.01 -12.18 -5.48
C MET A 160 -14.47 -12.42 -5.83
N MET A 161 -14.80 -13.64 -6.23
CA MET A 161 -16.19 -14.03 -6.38
C MET A 161 -16.78 -14.30 -4.99
N ALA A 162 -17.88 -13.64 -4.66
CA ALA A 162 -18.65 -14.01 -3.48
C ALA A 162 -19.13 -15.46 -3.64
N LYS A 163 -18.87 -16.33 -2.64
CA LYS A 163 -19.53 -17.63 -2.59
C LYS A 163 -21.04 -17.36 -2.58
N GLY A 164 -21.75 -17.93 -3.56
CA GLY A 164 -23.20 -18.02 -3.47
C GLY A 164 -23.55 -18.66 -2.12
N ARG A 165 -24.51 -18.10 -1.40
CA ARG A 165 -25.06 -18.77 -0.21
C ARG A 165 -25.65 -20.10 -0.70
N GLU A 166 -25.04 -21.20 -0.28
CA GLU A 166 -25.68 -22.52 -0.32
C GLU A 166 -26.84 -22.51 0.68
#